data_9f20e992c8665e96ae2604e6418dd5d5
#
_entry.id   9f20e992c8665e96ae2604e6418dd5d5
#
_cell.length_a   1.000
_cell.length_b   1.000
_cell.length_c   1.000
_cell.angle_alpha   90.00
_cell.angle_beta   90.00
_cell.angle_gamma   90.00
#
_symmetry.space_group_name_H-M   'P 1'
#
loop_
_entity.id
_entity.type
_entity.pdbx_description
1 polymer ?
#
loop_
_entity_poly.entity_id
_entity_poly.type
_entity_poly.pdbx_seq_one_letter_code
_entity_poly.pdbx_strand_id
1 'polypeptide(L)'
;MTKDIAEDQPKEIRTDLYGSYVGDFTILERDTTRPEKENHINKINILIKKITSSEVTGQSIVAGNSRRLTGEMTIEGNTVHFRLNEPGDDKNDGVFDFEIKNDTLLVGTWTANNTKKEVRKRKFELTKKEFKYNPNVMLPEEGMYIDYANPKEKEVTEVNDDPEVKETETYMETVYRAASESIILLNSSTQKLKESDIKNLKKIDLEILRNTIFARHGLTFKTKTVRQFFDNIEWYIPVSDDVNSELTSVEKENIVLLKRFEKYAEDNYDSFGR
;
A
#
# COMPACT_ATOMS: atom_id res chain seq x y z
N MET A 1 -26.11 35.93 34.28
CA MET A 1 -25.29 36.22 33.10
C MET A 1 -24.06 35.37 33.18
N THR A 2 -24.11 34.17 32.63
CA THR A 2 -22.95 33.30 32.45
C THR A 2 -22.18 33.79 31.21
N LYS A 3 -20.99 34.31 31.44
CA LYS A 3 -20.04 34.58 30.35
C LYS A 3 -19.59 33.26 29.78
N ASP A 4 -19.99 32.95 28.55
CA ASP A 4 -19.31 31.96 27.73
C ASP A 4 -17.86 32.41 27.53
N ILE A 5 -16.96 31.76 28.24
CA ILE A 5 -15.52 31.86 27.97
C ILE A 5 -15.32 31.02 26.73
N ALA A 6 -15.27 31.67 25.57
CA ALA A 6 -14.74 31.03 24.36
C ALA A 6 -13.32 30.57 24.69
N GLU A 7 -13.08 29.25 24.80
CA GLU A 7 -11.74 28.69 24.90
C GLU A 7 -10.97 29.16 23.66
N ASP A 8 -9.92 29.95 23.91
CA ASP A 8 -9.03 30.44 22.88
C ASP A 8 -8.30 29.24 22.24
N GLN A 9 -8.78 28.80 21.09
CA GLN A 9 -8.17 27.66 20.38
C GLN A 9 -6.69 27.96 20.14
N PRO A 10 -5.76 27.04 20.49
CA PRO A 10 -4.34 27.27 20.29
C PRO A 10 -4.04 27.63 18.83
N LYS A 11 -3.30 28.72 18.64
CA LYS A 11 -2.96 29.24 17.31
C LYS A 11 -2.15 28.22 16.53
N GLU A 12 -2.56 27.94 15.30
CA GLU A 12 -1.82 27.09 14.37
C GLU A 12 -0.57 27.80 13.84
N ILE A 13 0.51 27.03 13.76
CA ILE A 13 1.81 27.48 13.26
C ILE A 13 2.33 26.48 12.23
N ARG A 14 3.31 26.86 11.41
CA ARG A 14 3.96 25.99 10.41
C ARG A 14 2.95 25.22 9.54
N THR A 15 1.89 25.90 9.11
CA THR A 15 0.88 25.33 8.21
C THR A 15 1.44 24.95 6.84
N ASP A 16 2.60 25.49 6.48
CA ASP A 16 3.43 25.13 5.34
C ASP A 16 3.85 23.64 5.35
N LEU A 17 3.94 23.03 6.55
CA LEU A 17 4.29 21.61 6.73
C LEU A 17 3.09 20.65 6.69
N TYR A 18 1.87 21.17 6.59
CA TYR A 18 0.68 20.30 6.51
C TYR A 18 0.65 19.52 5.21
N GLY A 19 0.06 18.32 5.28
CA GLY A 19 -0.18 17.45 4.13
C GLY A 19 0.41 16.06 4.28
N SER A 20 0.35 15.32 3.20
CA SER A 20 0.80 13.93 3.11
C SER A 20 2.28 13.84 2.73
N TYR A 21 3.02 13.01 3.45
CA TYR A 21 4.39 12.63 3.14
C TYR A 21 4.41 11.13 2.87
N VAL A 22 4.80 10.72 1.67
CA VAL A 22 4.60 9.35 1.16
C VAL A 22 5.91 8.76 0.66
N GLY A 23 6.15 7.51 0.98
CA GLY A 23 7.33 6.77 0.54
C GLY A 23 7.40 5.38 1.18
N ASP A 24 8.60 4.82 1.19
CA ASP A 24 8.86 3.47 1.65
C ASP A 24 9.06 3.40 3.16
N PHE A 25 8.54 2.35 3.78
CA PHE A 25 8.66 2.03 5.19
C PHE A 25 9.46 0.75 5.37
N THR A 26 10.78 0.88 5.37
CA THR A 26 11.73 -0.22 5.31
C THR A 26 12.16 -0.70 6.70
N ILE A 27 12.51 -1.97 6.83
CA ILE A 27 13.02 -2.54 8.09
C ILE A 27 14.42 -1.98 8.36
N LEU A 28 14.65 -1.49 9.59
CA LEU A 28 15.95 -1.07 10.09
C LEU A 28 16.51 -2.05 11.13
N GLU A 29 15.65 -2.52 12.04
CA GLU A 29 16.05 -3.50 13.07
C GLU A 29 14.99 -4.59 13.18
N ARG A 30 15.41 -5.86 13.14
CA ARG A 30 14.57 -7.01 13.37
C ARG A 30 15.25 -8.05 14.26
N ASP A 31 14.46 -8.93 14.83
CA ASP A 31 14.92 -10.12 15.58
C ASP A 31 15.43 -11.18 14.58
N THR A 32 16.75 -11.28 14.46
CA THR A 32 17.42 -12.21 13.54
C THR A 32 17.38 -13.67 13.99
N THR A 33 16.91 -13.96 15.20
CA THR A 33 16.71 -15.35 15.68
C THR A 33 15.47 -16.00 15.05
N ARG A 34 14.61 -15.20 14.40
CA ARG A 34 13.44 -15.65 13.67
C ARG A 34 13.75 -15.74 12.17
N PRO A 35 13.20 -16.75 11.47
CA PRO A 35 13.37 -16.85 10.03
C PRO A 35 12.88 -15.59 9.34
N GLU A 36 13.58 -15.20 8.31
CA GLU A 36 13.18 -14.04 7.50
C GLU A 36 11.90 -14.37 6.76
N LYS A 37 10.84 -13.62 7.05
CA LYS A 37 9.66 -13.60 6.21
C LYS A 37 9.92 -12.63 5.08
N GLU A 38 9.42 -12.93 3.90
CA GLU A 38 9.54 -12.04 2.75
C GLU A 38 9.39 -10.56 3.15
N ASN A 39 10.46 -9.80 2.94
CA ASN A 39 10.52 -8.39 3.27
C ASN A 39 9.64 -7.61 2.31
N HIS A 40 8.41 -7.33 2.73
CA HIS A 40 7.64 -6.33 2.01
C HIS A 40 8.05 -4.94 2.48
N ILE A 41 8.52 -4.16 1.53
CA ILE A 41 8.52 -2.72 1.64
C ILE A 41 7.05 -2.33 1.69
N ASN A 42 6.61 -1.73 2.81
CA ASN A 42 5.27 -1.16 2.86
C ASN A 42 5.35 0.29 2.42
N LYS A 43 4.37 0.75 1.68
CA LYS A 43 4.17 2.19 1.48
C LYS A 43 3.56 2.77 2.74
N ILE A 44 4.10 3.90 3.19
CA ILE A 44 3.54 4.68 4.30
C ILE A 44 3.17 6.07 3.83
N ASN A 45 2.09 6.61 4.38
CA ASN A 45 1.73 8.01 4.31
C ASN A 45 1.66 8.56 5.75
N ILE A 46 2.47 9.57 6.06
CA ILE A 46 2.36 10.37 7.28
C ILE A 46 1.66 11.67 6.90
N LEU A 47 0.46 11.87 7.44
CA LEU A 47 -0.34 13.07 7.22
C LEU A 47 -0.23 13.98 8.45
N ILE A 48 0.35 15.16 8.27
CA ILE A 48 0.39 16.22 9.29
C ILE A 48 -0.85 17.09 9.12
N LYS A 49 -1.67 17.18 10.18
CA LYS A 49 -2.98 17.84 10.14
C LYS A 49 -3.04 19.17 10.87
N LYS A 50 -2.33 19.27 12.00
CA LYS A 50 -2.34 20.48 12.84
C LYS A 50 -1.04 20.56 13.62
N ILE A 51 -0.48 21.77 13.69
CA ILE A 51 0.69 22.10 14.51
C ILE A 51 0.34 23.35 15.31
N THR A 52 0.52 23.28 16.62
CA THR A 52 0.43 24.41 17.55
C THR A 52 1.75 24.53 18.32
N SER A 53 1.86 25.50 19.20
CA SER A 53 3.04 25.64 20.07
C SER A 53 3.19 24.49 21.08
N SER A 54 2.13 23.72 21.34
CA SER A 54 2.10 22.69 22.39
C SER A 54 1.79 21.29 21.87
N GLU A 55 1.26 21.14 20.66
CA GLU A 55 0.84 19.84 20.14
C GLU A 55 0.92 19.79 18.62
N VAL A 56 1.31 18.62 18.12
CA VAL A 56 1.16 18.23 16.72
C VAL A 56 0.16 17.08 16.63
N THR A 57 -0.78 17.17 15.69
CA THR A 57 -1.67 16.05 15.37
C THR A 57 -1.56 15.64 13.92
N GLY A 58 -1.64 14.36 13.69
CA GLY A 58 -1.51 13.77 12.36
C GLY A 58 -2.10 12.37 12.30
N GLN A 59 -1.66 11.64 11.30
CA GLN A 59 -2.13 10.28 11.04
C GLN A 59 -1.03 9.50 10.31
N SER A 60 -0.77 8.26 10.71
CA SER A 60 -0.01 7.30 9.92
C SER A 60 -0.97 6.38 9.16
N ILE A 61 -0.67 6.11 7.89
CA ILE A 61 -1.44 5.21 7.04
C ILE A 61 -0.46 4.22 6.43
N VAL A 62 -0.51 2.97 6.87
CA VAL A 62 0.41 1.92 6.43
C VAL A 62 -0.23 0.54 6.54
N ALA A 63 -0.02 -0.29 5.55
CA ALA A 63 -0.48 -1.69 5.52
C ALA A 63 -1.98 -1.86 5.81
N GLY A 64 -2.81 -0.93 5.35
CA GLY A 64 -4.25 -0.93 5.55
C GLY A 64 -4.71 -0.46 6.92
N ASN A 65 -3.81 0.05 7.75
CA ASN A 65 -4.14 0.63 9.04
C ASN A 65 -3.97 2.14 9.00
N SER A 66 -4.91 2.83 9.61
CA SER A 66 -4.88 4.27 9.80
C SER A 66 -4.85 4.54 11.30
N ARG A 67 -3.78 5.20 11.79
CA ARG A 67 -3.56 5.44 13.21
C ARG A 67 -3.40 6.93 13.45
N ARG A 68 -4.08 7.45 14.49
CA ARG A 68 -3.88 8.84 14.93
C ARG A 68 -2.45 9.01 15.46
N LEU A 69 -1.86 10.15 15.12
CA LEU A 69 -0.56 10.58 15.67
C LEU A 69 -0.76 11.81 16.52
N THR A 70 -0.13 11.83 17.69
CA THR A 70 -0.08 13.00 18.57
C THR A 70 1.32 13.14 19.16
N GLY A 71 1.78 14.36 19.34
CA GLY A 71 3.10 14.61 19.91
C GLY A 71 3.51 16.06 19.78
N GLU A 72 4.78 16.28 19.63
CA GLU A 72 5.39 17.61 19.68
C GLU A 72 6.34 17.87 18.49
N MET A 73 6.57 19.14 18.27
CA MET A 73 7.54 19.66 17.31
C MET A 73 8.55 20.52 18.05
N THR A 74 9.84 20.35 17.75
CA THR A 74 10.91 21.22 18.23
C THR A 74 11.66 21.80 17.04
N ILE A 75 12.22 23.00 17.20
CA ILE A 75 13.00 23.68 16.16
C ILE A 75 14.40 23.88 16.70
N GLU A 76 15.40 23.32 16.03
CA GLU A 76 16.83 23.47 16.35
C GLU A 76 17.55 24.07 15.14
N GLY A 77 17.84 25.37 15.22
CA GLY A 77 18.40 26.11 14.08
C GLY A 77 17.41 26.13 12.90
N ASN A 78 17.78 25.52 11.77
CA ASN A 78 16.95 25.42 10.58
C ASN A 78 16.23 24.05 10.45
N THR A 79 16.42 23.17 11.43
CA THR A 79 15.83 21.83 11.39
C THR A 79 14.57 21.76 12.26
N VAL A 80 13.54 21.17 11.73
CA VAL A 80 12.26 20.94 12.43
C VAL A 80 12.15 19.47 12.75
N HIS A 81 12.17 19.13 14.03
CA HIS A 81 12.06 17.78 14.54
C HIS A 81 10.66 17.49 15.05
N PHE A 82 10.19 16.29 14.84
CA PHE A 82 8.90 15.80 15.28
C PHE A 82 9.08 14.50 16.04
N ARG A 83 8.38 14.39 17.16
CA ARG A 83 8.21 13.13 17.88
C ARG A 83 6.72 12.87 18.07
N LEU A 84 6.17 11.91 17.31
CA LEU A 84 4.76 11.61 17.28
C LEU A 84 4.51 10.17 17.73
N ASN A 85 3.50 9.99 18.57
CA ASN A 85 3.13 8.70 19.15
C ASN A 85 1.82 8.22 18.52
N GLU A 86 1.75 6.94 18.19
CA GLU A 86 0.49 6.23 17.99
C GLU A 86 -0.20 6.01 19.35
N PRO A 87 -1.53 5.73 19.41
CA PRO A 87 -2.27 5.72 20.68
C PRO A 87 -1.75 4.75 21.74
N GLY A 88 -1.07 3.66 21.37
CA GLY A 88 -0.54 2.65 22.27
C GLY A 88 -1.56 1.58 22.67
N ASP A 89 -2.72 1.56 22.03
CA ASP A 89 -3.82 0.61 22.26
C ASP A 89 -3.75 -0.63 21.34
N ASP A 90 -2.83 -0.64 20.36
CA ASP A 90 -2.56 -1.77 19.48
C ASP A 90 -1.12 -2.28 19.64
N LYS A 91 -0.94 -3.60 19.52
CA LYS A 91 0.38 -4.25 19.59
C LYS A 91 1.36 -3.79 18.49
N ASN A 92 0.85 -3.15 17.45
CA ASN A 92 1.65 -2.67 16.34
C ASN A 92 1.98 -1.18 16.45
N ASP A 93 1.52 -0.50 17.47
CA ASP A 93 1.78 0.92 17.69
C ASP A 93 3.25 1.17 18.08
N GLY A 94 3.70 2.37 17.77
CA GLY A 94 5.04 2.84 18.03
C GLY A 94 5.16 4.34 18.06
N VAL A 95 6.39 4.79 18.00
CA VAL A 95 6.79 6.20 18.02
C VAL A 95 7.49 6.55 16.72
N PHE A 96 7.04 7.58 16.07
CA PHE A 96 7.69 8.22 14.93
C PHE A 96 8.61 9.35 15.43
N ASP A 97 9.87 9.32 14.99
CA ASP A 97 10.88 10.31 15.30
C ASP A 97 11.52 10.74 13.97
N PHE A 98 11.31 12.01 13.56
CA PHE A 98 11.70 12.45 12.23
C PHE A 98 11.96 13.95 12.15
N GLU A 99 12.63 14.34 11.08
CA GLU A 99 12.84 15.74 10.68
C GLU A 99 12.24 16.01 9.31
N ILE A 100 11.80 17.26 9.08
CA ILE A 100 11.40 17.74 7.77
C ILE A 100 12.47 18.69 7.24
N LYS A 101 13.02 18.34 6.06
CA LYS A 101 14.03 19.09 5.33
C LYS A 101 13.41 19.81 4.15
N ASN A 102 13.76 21.06 3.95
CA ASN A 102 13.30 21.87 2.81
C ASN A 102 11.76 21.84 2.63
N ASP A 103 11.01 21.70 3.73
CA ASP A 103 9.55 21.67 3.80
C ASP A 103 8.86 20.56 2.96
N THR A 104 9.63 19.67 2.33
CA THR A 104 9.14 18.66 1.40
C THR A 104 9.62 17.24 1.65
N LEU A 105 10.76 17.08 2.34
CA LEU A 105 11.38 15.79 2.59
C LEU A 105 11.32 15.45 4.08
N LEU A 106 10.61 14.39 4.43
CA LEU A 106 10.47 13.89 5.79
C LEU A 106 11.33 12.64 5.95
N VAL A 107 12.31 12.68 6.86
CA VAL A 107 13.29 11.60 7.09
C VAL A 107 13.27 11.20 8.54
N GLY A 108 13.17 9.92 8.82
CA GLY A 108 13.14 9.46 10.20
C GLY A 108 13.02 7.96 10.42
N THR A 109 12.65 7.63 11.64
CA THR A 109 12.48 6.25 12.09
C THR A 109 11.19 6.07 12.89
N TRP A 110 10.68 4.87 12.85
CA TRP A 110 9.62 4.39 13.73
C TRP A 110 10.16 3.29 14.63
N THR A 111 9.80 3.34 15.90
CA THR A 111 10.20 2.34 16.91
C THR A 111 8.96 1.75 17.56
N ALA A 112 8.85 0.41 17.55
CA ALA A 112 7.72 -0.29 18.14
C ALA A 112 7.65 -0.08 19.66
N ASN A 113 6.45 0.15 20.22
CA ASN A 113 6.23 0.15 21.66
C ASN A 113 6.44 -1.25 22.27
N ASN A 114 6.11 -2.30 21.51
CA ASN A 114 6.30 -3.68 21.93
C ASN A 114 7.72 -4.18 21.57
N THR A 115 8.60 -4.24 22.56
CA THR A 115 9.99 -4.69 22.41
C THR A 115 10.14 -6.17 22.00
N LYS A 116 9.06 -6.98 22.11
CA LYS A 116 9.05 -8.39 21.70
C LYS A 116 8.67 -8.60 20.23
N LYS A 117 8.43 -7.51 19.48
CA LYS A 117 8.15 -7.62 18.06
C LYS A 117 9.36 -8.13 17.28
N GLU A 118 9.07 -8.86 16.19
CA GLU A 118 10.10 -9.28 15.23
C GLU A 118 10.77 -8.06 14.59
N VAL A 119 10.00 -7.12 14.05
CA VAL A 119 10.49 -5.85 13.51
C VAL A 119 10.33 -4.79 14.60
N ARG A 120 11.46 -4.34 15.15
CA ARG A 120 11.51 -3.37 16.25
C ARG A 120 11.67 -1.94 15.78
N LYS A 121 12.35 -1.74 14.65
CA LYS A 121 12.57 -0.39 14.11
C LYS A 121 12.48 -0.40 12.59
N ARG A 122 11.89 0.66 12.07
CA ARG A 122 11.83 0.94 10.63
C ARG A 122 12.39 2.32 10.35
N LYS A 123 12.87 2.53 9.13
CA LYS A 123 13.28 3.83 8.60
C LYS A 123 12.40 4.22 7.43
N PHE A 124 12.34 5.52 7.18
CA PHE A 124 11.63 6.08 6.05
C PHE A 124 12.24 7.38 5.57
N GLU A 125 12.11 7.62 4.29
CA GLU A 125 12.36 8.88 3.62
C GLU A 125 11.14 9.14 2.73
N LEU A 126 10.35 10.17 3.08
CA LEU A 126 9.05 10.42 2.49
C LEU A 126 9.04 11.78 1.83
N THR A 127 8.47 11.85 0.64
CA THR A 127 8.28 13.13 -0.08
C THR A 127 6.87 13.66 0.13
N LYS A 128 6.75 14.99 0.22
CA LYS A 128 5.46 15.65 0.29
C LYS A 128 4.71 15.45 -1.02
N LYS A 129 3.51 14.86 -0.93
CA LYS A 129 2.65 14.59 -2.10
C LYS A 129 1.23 15.07 -1.83
N GLU A 130 0.61 15.63 -2.86
CA GLU A 130 -0.81 15.95 -2.84
C GLU A 130 -1.60 14.82 -3.49
N PHE A 131 -2.55 14.24 -2.74
CA PHE A 131 -3.48 13.28 -3.33
C PHE A 131 -4.47 14.01 -4.22
N LYS A 132 -4.58 13.54 -5.47
CA LYS A 132 -5.54 14.02 -6.44
C LYS A 132 -6.07 12.84 -7.25
N TYR A 133 -7.38 12.61 -7.19
CA TYR A 133 -8.00 11.60 -8.02
C TYR A 133 -7.73 11.88 -9.51
N ASN A 134 -7.15 10.89 -10.18
CA ASN A 134 -6.91 10.94 -11.62
C ASN A 134 -7.31 9.60 -12.26
N PRO A 135 -8.46 9.55 -12.96
CA PRO A 135 -8.94 8.30 -13.58
C PRO A 135 -8.09 7.83 -14.77
N ASN A 136 -7.20 8.71 -15.29
CA ASN A 136 -6.40 8.40 -16.48
C ASN A 136 -5.03 7.81 -16.19
N VAL A 137 -4.59 7.80 -14.92
CA VAL A 137 -3.32 7.14 -14.61
C VAL A 137 -3.42 5.63 -14.82
N MET A 138 -2.41 5.08 -15.49
CA MET A 138 -2.31 3.65 -15.78
C MET A 138 -1.25 3.00 -14.90
N LEU A 139 -1.28 1.69 -14.82
CA LEU A 139 -0.22 0.92 -14.18
C LEU A 139 1.06 1.03 -15.02
N PRO A 140 2.25 1.13 -14.41
CA PRO A 140 3.52 1.16 -15.13
C PRO A 140 3.73 -0.09 -15.99
N GLU A 141 4.20 0.07 -17.22
CA GLU A 141 4.49 -1.03 -18.14
C GLU A 141 5.66 -1.89 -17.64
N GLU A 142 6.63 -1.29 -16.96
CA GLU A 142 7.81 -1.98 -16.42
C GLU A 142 7.52 -2.72 -15.10
N GLY A 143 6.28 -2.68 -14.61
CA GLY A 143 5.87 -3.33 -13.36
C GLY A 143 5.85 -4.85 -13.49
N MET A 144 6.44 -5.53 -12.52
CA MET A 144 6.28 -6.99 -12.38
C MET A 144 5.03 -7.29 -11.56
N TYR A 145 3.92 -7.63 -12.22
CA TYR A 145 2.65 -7.95 -11.57
C TYR A 145 2.55 -9.46 -11.32
N ILE A 146 3.43 -9.96 -10.44
CA ILE A 146 3.54 -11.36 -10.04
C ILE A 146 3.05 -11.51 -8.60
N ASP A 147 2.24 -12.51 -8.33
CA ASP A 147 1.72 -12.81 -6.99
C ASP A 147 2.71 -13.66 -6.19
N TYR A 148 3.72 -13.02 -5.64
CA TYR A 148 4.69 -13.65 -4.73
C TYR A 148 4.11 -14.03 -3.36
N ALA A 149 2.93 -13.50 -3.01
CA ALA A 149 2.31 -13.77 -1.71
C ALA A 149 1.62 -15.14 -1.66
N ASN A 150 1.30 -15.73 -2.83
CA ASN A 150 0.59 -17.00 -2.93
C ASN A 150 1.28 -17.95 -3.93
N PRO A 151 2.50 -18.41 -3.63
CA PRO A 151 3.18 -19.42 -4.45
C PRO A 151 2.41 -20.74 -4.45
N LYS A 152 2.55 -21.50 -5.51
CA LYS A 152 2.08 -22.90 -5.59
C LYS A 152 3.23 -23.81 -5.98
N GLU A 153 3.24 -25.00 -5.38
CA GLU A 153 4.13 -26.06 -5.81
C GLU A 153 3.49 -26.85 -6.94
N LYS A 154 4.24 -27.06 -8.01
CA LYS A 154 3.85 -27.86 -9.17
C LYS A 154 4.86 -28.96 -9.39
N GLU A 155 4.39 -30.19 -9.53
CA GLU A 155 5.24 -31.32 -9.92
C GLU A 155 5.57 -31.19 -11.41
N VAL A 156 6.84 -31.17 -11.73
CA VAL A 156 7.37 -31.10 -13.10
C VAL A 156 8.17 -32.37 -13.35
N THR A 157 7.88 -33.03 -14.48
CA THR A 157 8.63 -34.18 -14.93
C THR A 157 9.39 -33.79 -16.20
N GLU A 158 10.69 -33.80 -16.13
CA GLU A 158 11.57 -33.60 -17.28
C GLU A 158 12.02 -34.95 -17.83
N VAL A 159 11.94 -35.06 -19.15
CA VAL A 159 12.48 -36.21 -19.89
C VAL A 159 13.85 -35.83 -20.38
N ASN A 160 14.84 -36.66 -20.13
CA ASN A 160 16.19 -36.43 -20.64
C ASN A 160 16.17 -36.36 -22.18
N ASP A 161 16.74 -35.31 -22.74
CA ASP A 161 16.81 -35.10 -24.21
C ASP A 161 17.75 -36.10 -24.92
N ASP A 162 18.52 -36.90 -24.15
CA ASP A 162 19.38 -37.94 -24.72
C ASP A 162 18.49 -39.20 -25.00
N PRO A 163 18.36 -39.62 -26.29
CA PRO A 163 17.55 -40.77 -26.66
C PRO A 163 18.01 -42.09 -26.05
N GLU A 164 19.29 -42.16 -25.62
CA GLU A 164 19.86 -43.36 -24.99
C GLU A 164 19.63 -43.43 -23.48
N VAL A 165 19.23 -42.30 -22.85
CA VAL A 165 18.98 -42.19 -21.40
C VAL A 165 17.49 -42.02 -21.16
N LYS A 166 16.79 -43.10 -20.80
CA LYS A 166 15.37 -43.09 -20.45
C LYS A 166 15.15 -42.71 -18.97
N GLU A 167 15.84 -41.70 -18.50
CA GLU A 167 15.62 -41.21 -17.14
C GLU A 167 14.69 -40.01 -17.17
N THR A 168 13.64 -40.08 -16.38
CA THR A 168 12.74 -38.97 -16.09
C THR A 168 13.03 -38.50 -14.68
N GLU A 169 13.36 -37.22 -14.53
CA GLU A 169 13.46 -36.59 -13.22
C GLU A 169 12.17 -35.87 -12.87
N THR A 170 11.66 -36.12 -11.67
CA THR A 170 10.47 -35.44 -11.16
C THR A 170 10.86 -34.59 -9.97
N TYR A 171 10.57 -33.30 -10.05
CA TYR A 171 10.85 -32.34 -8.99
C TYR A 171 9.68 -31.37 -8.78
N MET A 172 9.66 -30.71 -7.60
CA MET A 172 8.68 -29.69 -7.28
C MET A 172 9.22 -28.32 -7.68
N GLU A 173 8.45 -27.62 -8.51
CA GLU A 173 8.76 -26.25 -8.93
C GLU A 173 7.78 -25.27 -8.26
N THR A 174 8.34 -24.19 -7.68
CA THR A 174 7.50 -23.10 -7.15
C THR A 174 7.06 -22.19 -8.29
N VAL A 175 5.76 -22.13 -8.53
CA VAL A 175 5.16 -21.30 -9.58
C VAL A 175 4.31 -20.16 -8.99
N TYR A 176 4.30 -19.03 -9.70
CA TYR A 176 3.60 -17.82 -9.30
C TYR A 176 2.58 -17.41 -10.36
N ARG A 177 1.45 -16.86 -9.91
CA ARG A 177 0.51 -16.22 -10.83
C ARG A 177 1.13 -14.93 -11.36
N ALA A 178 1.12 -14.74 -12.68
CA ALA A 178 1.56 -13.51 -13.33
C ALA A 178 0.44 -12.91 -14.15
N ALA A 179 0.25 -11.59 -14.02
CA ALA A 179 -0.74 -10.87 -14.81
C ALA A 179 -0.31 -10.76 -16.28
N SER A 180 -1.28 -10.53 -17.15
CA SER A 180 -1.07 -10.23 -18.57
C SER A 180 -0.95 -8.73 -18.82
N GLU A 181 -0.52 -8.33 -20.02
CA GLU A 181 -0.47 -6.93 -20.44
C GLU A 181 -1.84 -6.23 -20.44
N SER A 182 -2.94 -6.98 -20.41
CA SER A 182 -4.28 -6.41 -20.39
C SER A 182 -4.51 -5.42 -19.24
N ILE A 183 -3.82 -5.59 -18.11
CA ILE A 183 -3.95 -4.71 -16.94
C ILE A 183 -3.41 -3.30 -17.17
N ILE A 184 -2.46 -3.12 -18.10
CA ILE A 184 -1.89 -1.83 -18.46
C ILE A 184 -2.59 -1.20 -19.69
N LEU A 185 -3.37 -1.98 -20.43
CA LEU A 185 -4.09 -1.53 -21.63
C LEU A 185 -5.54 -1.12 -21.33
N LEU A 186 -6.18 -1.75 -20.35
CA LEU A 186 -7.57 -1.50 -20.00
C LEU A 186 -7.70 -0.47 -18.88
N ASN A 187 -8.41 0.63 -19.15
CA ASN A 187 -8.71 1.62 -18.12
C ASN A 187 -10.10 1.38 -17.51
N SER A 188 -10.12 0.72 -16.36
CA SER A 188 -11.36 0.38 -15.65
C SER A 188 -12.07 1.57 -14.97
N SER A 189 -11.49 2.78 -14.95
CA SER A 189 -12.13 3.98 -14.38
C SER A 189 -12.81 4.87 -15.44
N THR A 190 -12.31 4.85 -16.69
CA THR A 190 -12.83 5.74 -17.75
C THR A 190 -13.56 4.98 -18.86
N GLN A 191 -13.18 3.71 -19.08
CA GLN A 191 -13.77 2.85 -20.09
C GLN A 191 -14.89 2.01 -19.49
N LYS A 192 -16.09 2.04 -20.08
CA LYS A 192 -17.13 1.05 -19.75
C LYS A 192 -16.75 -0.30 -20.33
N LEU A 193 -16.29 -1.20 -19.46
CA LEU A 193 -15.88 -2.56 -19.84
C LEU A 193 -17.07 -3.39 -20.30
N LYS A 194 -16.82 -4.25 -21.29
CA LYS A 194 -17.77 -5.24 -21.79
C LYS A 194 -17.25 -6.65 -21.44
N GLU A 195 -18.16 -7.62 -21.45
CA GLU A 195 -17.78 -9.03 -21.25
C GLU A 195 -16.76 -9.51 -22.30
N SER A 196 -16.84 -9.02 -23.54
CA SER A 196 -15.87 -9.32 -24.60
C SER A 196 -14.44 -8.90 -24.25
N ASP A 197 -14.29 -7.83 -23.46
CA ASP A 197 -13.00 -7.25 -23.13
C ASP A 197 -12.28 -8.06 -22.03
N ILE A 198 -13.06 -8.74 -21.18
CA ILE A 198 -12.53 -9.36 -19.95
C ILE A 198 -12.75 -10.89 -19.86
N LYS A 199 -13.56 -11.49 -20.74
CA LYS A 199 -13.92 -12.92 -20.67
C LYS A 199 -12.73 -13.89 -20.77
N ASN A 200 -11.62 -13.45 -21.35
CA ASN A 200 -10.42 -14.25 -21.54
C ASN A 200 -9.27 -13.86 -20.58
N LEU A 201 -9.53 -12.94 -19.67
CA LEU A 201 -8.53 -12.51 -18.71
C LEU A 201 -8.31 -13.54 -17.60
N LYS A 202 -7.09 -13.60 -17.08
CA LYS A 202 -6.77 -14.40 -15.91
C LYS A 202 -7.46 -13.80 -14.67
N LYS A 203 -7.70 -14.61 -13.66
CA LYS A 203 -8.26 -14.14 -12.38
C LYS A 203 -7.44 -12.99 -11.81
N ILE A 204 -6.10 -13.09 -11.82
CA ILE A 204 -5.20 -12.04 -11.34
C ILE A 204 -5.35 -10.72 -12.11
N ASP A 205 -5.59 -10.77 -13.43
CA ASP A 205 -5.82 -9.57 -14.24
C ASP A 205 -7.10 -8.85 -13.78
N LEU A 206 -8.18 -9.61 -13.56
CA LEU A 206 -9.46 -9.07 -13.09
C LEU A 206 -9.32 -8.45 -11.69
N GLU A 207 -8.60 -9.12 -10.78
CA GLU A 207 -8.31 -8.63 -9.43
C GLU A 207 -7.52 -7.31 -9.47
N ILE A 208 -6.49 -7.21 -10.32
CA ILE A 208 -5.66 -6.01 -10.45
C ILE A 208 -6.47 -4.87 -11.09
N LEU A 209 -7.20 -5.11 -12.19
CA LEU A 209 -8.04 -4.10 -12.83
C LEU A 209 -9.09 -3.50 -11.87
N ARG A 210 -9.73 -4.35 -11.06
CA ARG A 210 -10.69 -3.90 -10.04
C ARG A 210 -10.02 -3.09 -8.94
N ASN A 211 -8.88 -3.55 -8.43
CA ASN A 211 -8.18 -2.86 -7.36
C ASN A 211 -7.51 -1.56 -7.85
N THR A 212 -7.17 -1.45 -9.13
CA THR A 212 -6.68 -0.20 -9.73
C THR A 212 -7.71 0.93 -9.63
N ILE A 213 -9.01 0.62 -9.75
CA ILE A 213 -10.07 1.62 -9.49
C ILE A 213 -9.92 2.19 -8.07
N PHE A 214 -9.86 1.31 -7.08
CA PHE A 214 -9.74 1.72 -5.68
C PHE A 214 -8.42 2.42 -5.36
N ALA A 215 -7.32 1.99 -6.00
CA ALA A 215 -6.00 2.63 -5.84
C ALA A 215 -6.01 4.09 -6.36
N ARG A 216 -6.69 4.37 -7.47
CA ARG A 216 -6.87 5.73 -8.01
C ARG A 216 -7.63 6.65 -7.05
N HIS A 217 -8.52 6.11 -6.24
CA HIS A 217 -9.23 6.82 -5.16
C HIS A 217 -8.46 6.86 -3.84
N GLY A 218 -7.25 6.29 -3.79
CA GLY A 218 -6.41 6.29 -2.59
C GLY A 218 -6.87 5.35 -1.49
N LEU A 219 -7.58 4.25 -1.84
CA LEU A 219 -7.94 3.23 -0.86
C LEU A 219 -6.69 2.60 -0.24
N THR A 220 -6.69 2.50 1.08
CA THR A 220 -5.65 1.81 1.84
C THR A 220 -5.90 0.31 1.84
N PHE A 221 -5.09 -0.46 1.13
CA PHE A 221 -5.26 -1.91 1.05
C PHE A 221 -4.76 -2.64 2.30
N LYS A 222 -5.60 -3.54 2.84
CA LYS A 222 -5.26 -4.40 4.00
C LYS A 222 -4.59 -5.70 3.57
N THR A 223 -5.03 -6.26 2.45
CA THR A 223 -4.59 -7.57 1.96
C THR A 223 -3.18 -7.50 1.38
N LYS A 224 -2.27 -8.32 1.90
CA LYS A 224 -0.87 -8.39 1.45
C LYS A 224 -0.77 -8.65 -0.06
N THR A 225 -1.57 -9.57 -0.59
CA THR A 225 -1.62 -9.90 -2.01
C THR A 225 -1.92 -8.68 -2.89
N VAL A 226 -2.84 -7.79 -2.45
CA VAL A 226 -3.15 -6.57 -3.20
C VAL A 226 -2.06 -5.54 -3.04
N ARG A 227 -1.54 -5.36 -1.82
CA ARG A 227 -0.50 -4.35 -1.54
C ARG A 227 0.77 -4.57 -2.35
N GLN A 228 1.18 -5.83 -2.58
CA GLN A 228 2.38 -6.11 -3.38
C GLN A 228 2.31 -5.52 -4.80
N PHE A 229 1.08 -5.32 -5.35
CA PHE A 229 0.91 -4.71 -6.67
C PHE A 229 0.89 -3.19 -6.63
N PHE A 230 0.51 -2.57 -5.50
CA PHE A 230 0.29 -1.12 -5.43
C PHE A 230 1.30 -0.37 -4.57
N ASP A 231 1.89 -1.00 -3.54
CA ASP A 231 2.83 -0.29 -2.64
C ASP A 231 4.06 0.26 -3.38
N ASN A 232 4.47 -0.35 -4.50
CA ASN A 232 5.58 0.12 -5.33
C ASN A 232 5.16 1.11 -6.44
N ILE A 233 3.85 1.40 -6.61
CA ILE A 233 3.37 2.31 -7.65
C ILE A 233 3.57 3.76 -7.20
N GLU A 234 4.28 4.56 -8.00
CA GLU A 234 4.64 5.93 -7.62
C GLU A 234 3.41 6.84 -7.40
N TRP A 235 2.41 6.75 -8.29
CA TRP A 235 1.20 7.57 -8.20
C TRP A 235 0.22 7.13 -7.12
N TYR A 236 0.37 5.92 -6.57
CA TYR A 236 -0.52 5.45 -5.52
C TYR A 236 -0.20 6.10 -4.18
N ILE A 237 -1.19 6.82 -3.65
CA ILE A 237 -1.12 7.49 -2.33
C ILE A 237 -2.28 6.96 -1.48
N PRO A 238 -2.02 6.13 -0.45
CA PRO A 238 -3.07 5.67 0.45
C PRO A 238 -3.54 6.82 1.35
N VAL A 239 -4.84 7.17 1.31
CA VAL A 239 -5.40 8.31 2.06
C VAL A 239 -6.67 7.96 2.83
N SER A 240 -7.38 6.91 2.45
CA SER A 240 -8.66 6.54 3.06
C SER A 240 -8.82 5.03 3.16
N ASP A 241 -9.52 4.57 4.18
CA ASP A 241 -9.90 3.17 4.37
C ASP A 241 -11.29 2.84 3.79
N ASP A 242 -12.03 3.85 3.32
CA ASP A 242 -13.26 3.71 2.54
C ASP A 242 -13.36 4.80 1.46
N VAL A 243 -13.58 4.37 0.22
CA VAL A 243 -13.74 5.25 -0.95
C VAL A 243 -15.01 4.96 -1.75
N ASN A 244 -15.96 4.20 -1.17
CA ASN A 244 -17.16 3.79 -1.89
C ASN A 244 -18.05 4.95 -2.32
N SER A 245 -18.10 6.04 -1.55
CA SER A 245 -18.82 7.27 -1.88
C SER A 245 -18.22 8.01 -3.08
N GLU A 246 -16.92 7.86 -3.30
CA GLU A 246 -16.15 8.58 -4.31
C GLU A 246 -16.24 7.95 -5.72
N LEU A 247 -16.66 6.67 -5.78
CA LEU A 247 -16.68 5.91 -7.02
C LEU A 247 -17.69 6.49 -8.03
N THR A 248 -17.24 6.66 -9.28
CA THR A 248 -18.08 7.06 -10.40
C THR A 248 -19.07 5.95 -10.79
N SER A 249 -20.09 6.30 -11.60
CA SER A 249 -21.05 5.30 -12.11
C SER A 249 -20.37 4.23 -12.98
N VAL A 250 -19.42 4.62 -13.83
CA VAL A 250 -18.66 3.70 -14.69
C VAL A 250 -17.85 2.73 -13.84
N GLU A 251 -17.17 3.23 -12.82
CA GLU A 251 -16.39 2.40 -11.91
C GLU A 251 -17.24 1.40 -11.13
N LYS A 252 -18.40 1.84 -10.63
CA LYS A 252 -19.36 0.95 -9.95
C LYS A 252 -19.85 -0.19 -10.86
N GLU A 253 -20.18 0.13 -12.10
CA GLU A 253 -20.58 -0.89 -13.10
C GLU A 253 -19.42 -1.84 -13.41
N ASN A 254 -18.21 -1.33 -13.62
CA ASN A 254 -17.03 -2.14 -13.90
C ASN A 254 -16.63 -3.02 -12.72
N ILE A 255 -16.72 -2.53 -11.48
CA ILE A 255 -16.45 -3.34 -10.28
C ILE A 255 -17.41 -4.53 -10.19
N VAL A 256 -18.70 -4.34 -10.48
CA VAL A 256 -19.69 -5.41 -10.49
C VAL A 256 -19.36 -6.45 -11.58
N LEU A 257 -19.01 -5.99 -12.78
CA LEU A 257 -18.64 -6.85 -13.89
C LEU A 257 -17.37 -7.66 -13.58
N LEU A 258 -16.30 -6.99 -13.12
CA LEU A 258 -15.02 -7.62 -12.79
C LEU A 258 -15.19 -8.66 -11.69
N LYS A 259 -15.91 -8.36 -10.59
CA LYS A 259 -16.21 -9.32 -9.51
C LYS A 259 -16.95 -10.56 -10.00
N ARG A 260 -17.89 -10.38 -10.93
CA ARG A 260 -18.62 -11.52 -11.53
C ARG A 260 -17.66 -12.44 -12.29
N PHE A 261 -16.75 -11.87 -13.09
CA PHE A 261 -15.78 -12.66 -13.85
C PHE A 261 -14.66 -13.23 -12.97
N GLU A 262 -14.21 -12.52 -11.92
CA GLU A 262 -13.29 -13.08 -10.91
C GLU A 262 -13.86 -14.38 -10.31
N LYS A 263 -15.15 -14.36 -9.92
CA LYS A 263 -15.81 -15.55 -9.36
C LYS A 263 -15.93 -16.66 -10.40
N TYR A 264 -16.27 -16.32 -11.64
CA TYR A 264 -16.36 -17.29 -12.72
C TYR A 264 -15.00 -17.93 -13.02
N ALA A 265 -13.93 -17.15 -13.07
CA ALA A 265 -12.57 -17.64 -13.25
C ALA A 265 -12.12 -18.57 -12.11
N GLU A 266 -12.53 -18.27 -10.85
CA GLU A 266 -12.26 -19.14 -9.70
C GLU A 266 -12.96 -20.49 -9.79
N ASP A 267 -14.22 -20.48 -10.25
CA ASP A 267 -15.04 -21.67 -10.31
C ASP A 267 -14.74 -22.56 -11.55
N ASN A 268 -14.27 -21.97 -12.65
CA ASN A 268 -14.19 -22.63 -13.96
C ASN A 268 -12.79 -22.70 -14.56
N TYR A 269 -11.82 -21.93 -14.05
CA TYR A 269 -10.46 -21.85 -14.58
C TYR A 269 -9.42 -21.94 -13.47
N ASP A 270 -8.31 -22.63 -13.75
CA ASP A 270 -7.16 -22.64 -12.85
C ASP A 270 -6.62 -21.22 -12.69
N SER A 271 -6.19 -20.89 -11.47
CA SER A 271 -5.56 -19.60 -11.16
C SER A 271 -4.25 -19.36 -11.92
N PHE A 272 -3.70 -20.36 -12.58
CA PHE A 272 -2.49 -20.27 -13.41
C PHE A 272 -2.77 -20.18 -14.92
N GLY A 273 -4.00 -19.93 -15.28
CA GLY A 273 -4.43 -19.79 -16.66
C GLY A 273 -5.19 -21.01 -17.17
N ARG A 274 -5.65 -20.91 -18.42
CA ARG A 274 -6.37 -21.97 -19.11
C ARG A 274 -5.43 -23.01 -19.66
#